data_e2349a9a38dade08904d216ae507d119
#
_entry.id   e2349a9a38dade08904d216ae507d119
#
_cell.length_a   1.000
_cell.length_b   1.000
_cell.length_c   1.000
_cell.angle_alpha   90.00
_cell.angle_beta   90.00
_cell.angle_gamma   90.00
#
_symmetry.space_group_name_H-M   'P 1'
#
loop_
_entity.id
_entity.type
_entity.pdbx_description
1 polymer ?
#
loop_
_entity_poly.entity_id
_entity_poly.type
_entity_poly.pdbx_seq_one_letter_code
_entity_poly.pdbx_strand_id
1 'polypeptide(L)'
;MRLTTDLINSSLSYINLLGERELDLRGHKISAIENMGVAKDNDAIDFTDNDVGYLGNFPLNPRLRTLFLAQNRIANIQPSLSSSIPNLTTLVLTKNRLTELADLDPLSGFRKLVYLTIIGNPVATKEHYRYWVIWRCPSVRHLDFEKVRTSERERAKQLFGTEEDPTELALKIMGNKSKGFVVPSFASNGEKTSQQRIWTDEEKRKMKKAIEDARSIDDIGKLEKDFSEGRIPAWVLALEDPMEM
;
A
#
# COMPACT_ATOMS: atom_id res chain seq x y z
N MET A 1 1.38 -2.83 -21.80
CA MET A 1 1.44 -4.30 -22.05
C MET A 1 1.12 -5.04 -20.75
N ARG A 2 0.53 -6.25 -20.82
CA ARG A 2 0.28 -7.07 -19.62
C ARG A 2 1.52 -7.90 -19.29
N LEU A 3 1.86 -8.00 -18.01
CA LEU A 3 2.97 -8.85 -17.53
C LEU A 3 2.50 -10.31 -17.47
N THR A 4 2.87 -11.12 -18.46
CA THR A 4 2.54 -12.54 -18.54
C THR A 4 3.68 -13.41 -18.00
N THR A 5 3.38 -14.65 -17.63
CA THR A 5 4.40 -15.63 -17.22
C THR A 5 5.42 -15.89 -18.33
N ASP A 6 4.98 -15.90 -19.59
CA ASP A 6 5.86 -16.11 -20.74
C ASP A 6 6.84 -14.96 -20.92
N LEU A 7 6.37 -13.70 -20.72
CA LEU A 7 7.25 -12.54 -20.75
C LEU A 7 8.32 -12.63 -19.65
N ILE A 8 7.93 -12.97 -18.42
CA ILE A 8 8.86 -13.11 -17.29
C ILE A 8 9.89 -14.21 -17.57
N ASN A 9 9.45 -15.37 -18.06
CA ASN A 9 10.33 -16.51 -18.34
C ASN A 9 11.26 -16.25 -19.54
N SER A 10 10.86 -15.44 -20.51
CA SER A 10 11.68 -15.08 -21.67
C SER A 10 12.58 -13.87 -21.43
N SER A 11 12.34 -13.12 -20.36
CA SER A 11 13.16 -11.95 -19.99
C SER A 11 14.54 -12.35 -19.49
N LEU A 12 15.51 -11.47 -19.69
CA LEU A 12 16.88 -11.73 -19.28
C LEU A 12 17.00 -11.78 -17.74
N SER A 13 17.59 -12.86 -17.23
CA SER A 13 17.98 -12.96 -15.83
C SER A 13 19.48 -13.22 -15.73
N TYR A 14 20.19 -12.35 -15.02
CA TYR A 14 21.66 -12.39 -14.92
C TYR A 14 22.11 -12.03 -13.49
N ILE A 15 23.39 -12.25 -13.21
CA ILE A 15 24.00 -11.80 -11.96
C ILE A 15 24.55 -10.39 -12.20
N ASN A 16 24.03 -9.43 -11.45
CA ASN A 16 24.47 -8.03 -11.53
C ASN A 16 25.81 -7.81 -10.80
N LEU A 17 26.35 -6.58 -10.87
CA LEU A 17 27.64 -6.23 -10.24
C LEU A 17 27.65 -6.35 -8.71
N LEU A 18 26.49 -6.39 -8.07
CA LEU A 18 26.33 -6.58 -6.62
C LEU A 18 26.24 -8.06 -6.23
N GLY A 19 26.31 -8.98 -7.22
CA GLY A 19 26.15 -10.40 -7.00
C GLY A 19 24.69 -10.84 -6.80
N GLU A 20 23.72 -10.00 -7.13
CA GLU A 20 22.30 -10.30 -7.06
C GLU A 20 21.80 -10.88 -8.40
N ARG A 21 20.93 -11.88 -8.34
CA ARG A 21 20.22 -12.35 -9.53
C ARG A 21 19.15 -11.34 -9.89
N GLU A 22 19.37 -10.60 -10.96
CA GLU A 22 18.49 -9.55 -11.45
C GLU A 22 17.64 -10.04 -12.63
N LEU A 23 16.33 -9.74 -12.58
CA LEU A 23 15.40 -9.95 -13.69
C LEU A 23 15.18 -8.60 -14.40
N ASP A 24 15.49 -8.55 -15.68
CA ASP A 24 15.34 -7.36 -16.52
C ASP A 24 13.96 -7.31 -17.19
N LEU A 25 13.11 -6.40 -16.73
CA LEU A 25 11.78 -6.13 -17.26
C LEU A 25 11.65 -4.68 -17.75
N ARG A 26 12.76 -4.03 -18.11
CA ARG A 26 12.78 -2.64 -18.55
C ARG A 26 12.14 -2.42 -19.92
N GLY A 27 11.40 -1.30 -20.07
CA GLY A 27 10.94 -0.81 -21.37
C GLY A 27 9.81 -1.62 -22.03
N HIS A 28 9.17 -2.54 -21.30
CA HIS A 28 8.11 -3.41 -21.85
C HIS A 28 6.71 -2.76 -21.83
N LYS A 29 6.57 -1.49 -21.38
CA LYS A 29 5.27 -0.81 -21.23
C LYS A 29 4.29 -1.61 -20.37
N ILE A 30 4.79 -2.23 -19.31
CA ILE A 30 4.01 -3.00 -18.35
C ILE A 30 3.13 -2.02 -17.56
N SER A 31 1.81 -2.25 -17.53
CA SER A 31 0.85 -1.39 -16.84
C SER A 31 0.54 -1.81 -15.40
N ALA A 32 0.72 -3.09 -15.09
CA ALA A 32 0.46 -3.64 -13.75
C ALA A 32 1.44 -4.76 -13.42
N ILE A 33 1.80 -4.85 -12.15
CA ILE A 33 2.64 -5.95 -11.61
C ILE A 33 1.74 -7.15 -11.38
N GLU A 34 1.99 -8.23 -12.11
CA GLU A 34 1.23 -9.48 -12.08
C GLU A 34 2.18 -10.67 -12.20
N ASN A 35 1.70 -11.87 -11.85
CA ASN A 35 2.40 -13.14 -12.10
C ASN A 35 3.82 -13.27 -11.50
N MET A 36 4.16 -12.43 -10.51
CA MET A 36 5.50 -12.43 -9.89
C MET A 36 5.85 -13.72 -9.12
N GLY A 37 4.91 -14.65 -9.03
CA GLY A 37 5.14 -15.97 -8.44
C GLY A 37 6.22 -16.80 -9.17
N VAL A 38 6.44 -16.56 -10.46
CA VAL A 38 7.48 -17.24 -11.25
C VAL A 38 8.87 -16.63 -11.10
N ALA A 39 8.96 -15.39 -10.56
CA ALA A 39 10.22 -14.67 -10.36
C ALA A 39 10.76 -14.76 -8.92
N LYS A 40 10.41 -15.82 -8.17
CA LYS A 40 10.80 -15.97 -6.74
C LYS A 40 12.30 -16.18 -6.52
N ASP A 41 13.02 -16.60 -7.54
CA ASP A 41 14.46 -16.90 -7.47
C ASP A 41 15.33 -15.65 -7.71
N ASN A 42 14.73 -14.51 -7.98
CA ASN A 42 15.44 -13.25 -8.22
C ASN A 42 15.61 -12.47 -6.92
N ASP A 43 16.82 -11.93 -6.72
CA ASP A 43 17.18 -11.03 -5.63
C ASP A 43 16.86 -9.56 -6.00
N ALA A 44 16.89 -9.24 -7.29
CA ALA A 44 16.62 -7.92 -7.85
C ALA A 44 15.65 -8.02 -9.04
N ILE A 45 14.80 -7.00 -9.20
CA ILE A 45 13.90 -6.88 -10.36
C ILE A 45 13.93 -5.44 -10.86
N ASP A 46 14.13 -5.28 -12.17
CA ASP A 46 14.15 -3.97 -12.81
C ASP A 46 12.91 -3.75 -13.69
N PHE A 47 11.99 -2.93 -13.23
CA PHE A 47 10.81 -2.44 -13.95
C PHE A 47 11.00 -1.02 -14.51
N THR A 48 12.23 -0.51 -14.63
CA THR A 48 12.47 0.85 -15.13
C THR A 48 11.85 1.04 -16.51
N ASP A 49 11.33 2.25 -16.76
CA ASP A 49 10.73 2.66 -18.04
C ASP A 49 9.53 1.79 -18.43
N ASN A 50 8.54 1.69 -17.52
CA ASN A 50 7.27 1.02 -17.76
C ASN A 50 6.09 1.97 -17.46
N ASP A 51 4.87 1.45 -17.53
CA ASP A 51 3.63 2.21 -17.27
C ASP A 51 2.94 1.83 -15.96
N VAL A 52 3.69 1.25 -15.00
CA VAL A 52 3.14 0.78 -13.72
C VAL A 52 2.54 1.94 -12.93
N GLY A 53 1.23 1.86 -12.62
CA GLY A 53 0.52 2.90 -11.88
C GLY A 53 0.37 2.63 -10.38
N TYR A 54 0.50 1.38 -9.96
CA TYR A 54 0.32 0.92 -8.59
C TYR A 54 1.44 -0.01 -8.17
N LEU A 55 2.09 0.29 -7.04
CA LEU A 55 3.14 -0.56 -6.48
C LEU A 55 2.52 -1.55 -5.50
N GLY A 56 2.36 -2.79 -5.91
CA GLY A 56 1.74 -3.84 -5.12
C GLY A 56 1.64 -5.15 -5.90
N ASN A 57 0.76 -6.04 -5.41
CA ASN A 57 0.48 -7.34 -6.03
C ASN A 57 1.70 -8.28 -6.13
N PHE A 58 2.60 -8.16 -5.16
CA PHE A 58 3.67 -9.12 -5.00
C PHE A 58 3.19 -10.30 -4.13
N PRO A 59 3.43 -11.55 -4.54
CA PRO A 59 3.32 -12.69 -3.64
C PRO A 59 4.41 -12.59 -2.56
N LEU A 60 4.31 -13.42 -1.52
CA LEU A 60 5.38 -13.50 -0.53
C LEU A 60 6.70 -13.92 -1.22
N ASN A 61 7.64 -12.98 -1.22
CA ASN A 61 8.98 -13.17 -1.77
C ASN A 61 10.03 -12.65 -0.77
N PRO A 62 10.50 -13.50 0.17
CA PRO A 62 11.51 -13.11 1.14
C PRO A 62 12.92 -12.97 0.52
N ARG A 63 13.12 -13.39 -0.73
CA ARG A 63 14.40 -13.31 -1.43
C ARG A 63 14.65 -11.94 -2.03
N LEU A 64 13.60 -11.23 -2.45
CA LEU A 64 13.71 -9.94 -3.13
C LEU A 64 14.32 -8.88 -2.20
N ARG A 65 15.43 -8.30 -2.63
CA ARG A 65 16.20 -7.26 -1.90
C ARG A 65 16.21 -5.93 -2.62
N THR A 66 16.18 -5.96 -3.95
CA THR A 66 16.32 -4.74 -4.77
C THR A 66 15.19 -4.63 -5.77
N LEU A 67 14.54 -3.46 -5.83
CA LEU A 67 13.45 -3.19 -6.75
C LEU A 67 13.65 -1.81 -7.41
N PHE A 68 13.85 -1.84 -8.73
CA PHE A 68 13.96 -0.65 -9.56
C PHE A 68 12.63 -0.38 -10.26
N LEU A 69 12.08 0.81 -10.06
CA LEU A 69 10.80 1.26 -10.61
C LEU A 69 10.90 2.69 -11.15
N ALA A 70 12.10 3.10 -11.55
CA ALA A 70 12.30 4.43 -12.11
C ALA A 70 11.49 4.62 -13.40
N GLN A 71 11.07 5.87 -13.69
CA GLN A 71 10.34 6.24 -14.91
C GLN A 71 9.07 5.39 -15.12
N ASN A 72 8.22 5.36 -14.08
CA ASN A 72 6.90 4.73 -14.12
C ASN A 72 5.80 5.77 -13.84
N ARG A 73 4.60 5.30 -13.56
CA ARG A 73 3.43 6.15 -13.27
C ARG A 73 2.86 5.89 -11.88
N ILE A 74 3.68 5.38 -10.95
CA ILE A 74 3.25 4.96 -9.62
C ILE A 74 2.75 6.16 -8.84
N ALA A 75 1.45 6.12 -8.49
CA ALA A 75 0.79 7.10 -7.66
C ALA A 75 0.45 6.57 -6.26
N ASN A 76 0.36 5.24 -6.11
CA ASN A 76 -0.04 4.62 -4.85
C ASN A 76 0.80 3.36 -4.58
N ILE A 77 1.00 3.07 -3.27
CA ILE A 77 1.73 1.91 -2.77
C ILE A 77 0.79 1.07 -1.92
N GLN A 78 0.83 -0.25 -2.11
CA GLN A 78 0.02 -1.19 -1.33
C GLN A 78 0.41 -1.14 0.16
N PRO A 79 -0.54 -0.96 1.08
CA PRO A 79 -0.24 -0.88 2.52
C PRO A 79 0.45 -2.14 3.08
N SER A 80 0.10 -3.32 2.57
CA SER A 80 0.67 -4.62 3.00
C SER A 80 1.91 -5.03 2.21
N LEU A 81 2.49 -4.16 1.37
CA LEU A 81 3.63 -4.50 0.51
C LEU A 81 4.84 -5.02 1.31
N SER A 82 5.12 -4.42 2.46
CA SER A 82 6.22 -4.85 3.33
C SER A 82 6.07 -6.28 3.86
N SER A 83 4.84 -6.78 3.99
CA SER A 83 4.59 -8.17 4.37
C SER A 83 4.86 -9.14 3.20
N SER A 84 4.65 -8.67 1.96
CA SER A 84 4.89 -9.49 0.76
C SER A 84 6.39 -9.60 0.41
N ILE A 85 7.15 -8.50 0.59
CA ILE A 85 8.59 -8.43 0.27
C ILE A 85 9.40 -7.91 1.47
N PRO A 86 9.45 -8.65 2.60
CA PRO A 86 9.93 -8.15 3.89
C PRO A 86 11.41 -7.84 3.95
N ASN A 87 12.22 -8.37 3.04
CA ASN A 87 13.66 -8.23 3.03
C ASN A 87 14.18 -7.17 2.05
N LEU A 88 13.29 -6.31 1.55
CA LEU A 88 13.68 -5.25 0.62
C LEU A 88 14.67 -4.28 1.29
N THR A 89 15.82 -4.08 0.67
CA THR A 89 16.91 -3.20 1.13
C THR A 89 17.06 -1.97 0.25
N THR A 90 16.71 -2.08 -1.02
CA THR A 90 16.86 -1.01 -2.01
C THR A 90 15.55 -0.84 -2.79
N LEU A 91 15.04 0.40 -2.80
CA LEU A 91 13.84 0.76 -3.56
C LEU A 91 14.08 2.06 -4.32
N VAL A 92 13.94 2.00 -5.65
CA VAL A 92 14.12 3.16 -6.53
C VAL A 92 12.79 3.51 -7.19
N LEU A 93 12.23 4.66 -6.82
CA LEU A 93 10.96 5.20 -7.31
C LEU A 93 11.13 6.53 -8.07
N THR A 94 12.33 6.78 -8.62
CA THR A 94 12.65 8.02 -9.33
C THR A 94 11.68 8.26 -10.49
N LYS A 95 11.23 9.53 -10.66
CA LYS A 95 10.35 9.95 -11.77
C LYS A 95 9.05 9.13 -11.83
N ASN A 96 8.31 9.12 -10.73
CA ASN A 96 6.97 8.56 -10.61
C ASN A 96 5.93 9.67 -10.32
N ARG A 97 4.75 9.30 -9.84
CA ARG A 97 3.62 10.21 -9.63
C ARG A 97 3.11 10.26 -8.19
N LEU A 98 3.96 9.96 -7.22
CA LEU A 98 3.64 10.11 -5.79
C LEU A 98 3.46 11.60 -5.49
N THR A 99 2.32 12.00 -4.90
CA THR A 99 1.96 13.41 -4.75
C THR A 99 1.94 13.87 -3.30
N GLU A 100 1.42 13.08 -2.38
CA GLU A 100 1.26 13.48 -0.99
C GLU A 100 2.24 12.74 -0.06
N LEU A 101 2.59 13.39 1.06
CA LEU A 101 3.50 12.78 2.04
C LEU A 101 2.91 11.50 2.64
N ALA A 102 1.60 11.48 2.86
CA ALA A 102 0.90 10.30 3.38
C ALA A 102 0.86 9.11 2.39
N ASP A 103 1.11 9.33 1.09
CA ASP A 103 1.22 8.24 0.10
C ASP A 103 2.47 7.37 0.35
N LEU A 104 3.44 7.91 1.11
CA LEU A 104 4.67 7.21 1.49
C LEU A 104 4.53 6.38 2.77
N ASP A 105 3.41 6.49 3.49
CA ASP A 105 3.16 5.76 4.74
C ASP A 105 3.34 4.24 4.63
N PRO A 106 2.95 3.57 3.52
CA PRO A 106 3.18 2.13 3.36
C PRO A 106 4.66 1.72 3.44
N LEU A 107 5.59 2.66 3.21
CA LEU A 107 7.02 2.39 3.29
C LEU A 107 7.52 2.21 4.73
N SER A 108 6.78 2.68 5.74
CA SER A 108 7.13 2.55 7.16
C SER A 108 7.25 1.07 7.61
N GLY A 109 6.52 0.17 6.97
CA GLY A 109 6.57 -1.26 7.25
C GLY A 109 7.88 -1.95 6.88
N PHE A 110 8.72 -1.33 6.03
CA PHE A 110 9.98 -1.92 5.59
C PHE A 110 11.11 -1.72 6.61
N ARG A 111 11.32 -2.72 7.44
CA ARG A 111 12.33 -2.67 8.52
C ARG A 111 13.78 -2.84 8.05
N LYS A 112 13.99 -3.32 6.81
CA LYS A 112 15.32 -3.57 6.23
C LYS A 112 15.67 -2.63 5.09
N LEU A 113 14.83 -1.66 4.77
CA LEU A 113 15.06 -0.70 3.69
C LEU A 113 16.18 0.26 4.07
N VAL A 114 17.27 0.23 3.31
CA VAL A 114 18.48 1.03 3.54
C VAL A 114 18.59 2.16 2.53
N TYR A 115 18.33 1.85 1.26
CA TYR A 115 18.46 2.78 0.14
C TYR A 115 17.08 3.07 -0.43
N LEU A 116 16.66 4.33 -0.38
CA LEU A 116 15.38 4.79 -0.92
C LEU A 116 15.61 6.01 -1.80
N THR A 117 15.10 5.99 -3.04
CA THR A 117 15.19 7.10 -3.96
C THR A 117 13.82 7.43 -4.53
N ILE A 118 13.35 8.68 -4.33
CA ILE A 118 12.01 9.17 -4.71
C ILE A 118 12.12 10.44 -5.57
N ILE A 119 13.32 10.86 -5.96
CA ILE A 119 13.58 12.08 -6.76
C ILE A 119 12.71 12.11 -8.03
N GLY A 120 12.24 13.31 -8.38
CA GLY A 120 11.43 13.50 -9.59
C GLY A 120 9.96 13.10 -9.42
N ASN A 121 9.51 12.86 -8.18
CA ASN A 121 8.09 12.77 -7.84
C ASN A 121 7.58 14.13 -7.33
N PRO A 122 6.30 14.48 -7.53
CA PRO A 122 5.73 15.70 -6.95
C PRO A 122 5.90 15.79 -5.43
N VAL A 123 5.80 14.67 -4.72
CA VAL A 123 6.00 14.60 -3.26
C VAL A 123 7.36 15.11 -2.80
N ALA A 124 8.41 14.95 -3.62
CA ALA A 124 9.77 15.38 -3.27
C ALA A 124 9.93 16.91 -3.17
N THR A 125 8.98 17.68 -3.74
CA THR A 125 8.95 19.15 -3.66
C THR A 125 8.13 19.67 -2.47
N LYS A 126 7.47 18.79 -1.73
CA LYS A 126 6.66 19.18 -0.58
C LYS A 126 7.53 19.64 0.59
N GLU A 127 7.01 20.62 1.32
CA GLU A 127 7.62 21.02 2.59
C GLU A 127 7.73 19.81 3.54
N HIS A 128 8.82 19.72 4.24
CA HIS A 128 9.12 18.63 5.18
C HIS A 128 9.30 17.22 4.56
N TYR A 129 9.29 17.06 3.23
CA TYR A 129 9.41 15.78 2.55
C TYR A 129 10.53 14.89 3.13
N ARG A 130 11.76 15.43 3.19
CA ARG A 130 12.93 14.68 3.65
C ARG A 130 12.79 14.22 5.11
N TYR A 131 12.33 15.12 5.98
CA TYR A 131 12.11 14.80 7.40
C TYR A 131 10.95 13.82 7.60
N TRP A 132 9.89 13.93 6.79
CA TRP A 132 8.77 13.00 6.80
C TRP A 132 9.21 11.58 6.49
N VAL A 133 9.97 11.38 5.40
CA VAL A 133 10.50 10.06 5.02
C VAL A 133 11.43 9.50 6.09
N ILE A 134 12.32 10.32 6.64
CA ILE A 134 13.24 9.92 7.70
C ILE A 134 12.50 9.49 8.97
N TRP A 135 11.40 10.16 9.30
CA TRP A 135 10.56 9.84 10.45
C TRP A 135 9.76 8.56 10.23
N ARG A 136 9.12 8.39 9.06
CA ARG A 136 8.31 7.22 8.75
C ARG A 136 9.12 5.96 8.45
N CYS A 137 10.34 6.11 7.94
CA CYS A 137 11.21 5.01 7.53
C CYS A 137 12.55 5.04 8.30
N PRO A 138 12.56 4.69 9.59
CA PRO A 138 13.77 4.80 10.43
C PRO A 138 14.90 3.88 9.98
N SER A 139 14.62 2.82 9.21
CA SER A 139 15.62 1.91 8.64
C SER A 139 16.45 2.55 7.52
N VAL A 140 15.92 3.56 6.81
CA VAL A 140 16.58 4.20 5.67
C VAL A 140 17.84 4.93 6.12
N ARG A 141 18.97 4.61 5.49
CA ARG A 141 20.28 5.25 5.74
C ARG A 141 20.69 6.21 4.63
N HIS A 142 20.20 5.95 3.41
CA HIS A 142 20.46 6.79 2.24
C HIS A 142 19.12 7.13 1.59
N LEU A 143 18.78 8.41 1.58
CA LEU A 143 17.60 8.95 0.93
C LEU A 143 18.04 9.88 -0.20
N ASP A 144 17.57 9.61 -1.41
CA ASP A 144 17.85 10.44 -2.58
C ASP A 144 19.34 10.68 -2.81
N PHE A 145 20.13 9.58 -2.73
CA PHE A 145 21.59 9.53 -2.84
C PHE A 145 22.38 10.22 -1.70
N GLU A 146 21.70 10.81 -0.73
CA GLU A 146 22.33 11.44 0.42
C GLU A 146 22.23 10.58 1.68
N LYS A 147 23.29 10.53 2.45
CA LYS A 147 23.30 9.85 3.75
C LYS A 147 22.40 10.59 4.74
N VAL A 148 21.52 9.87 5.42
CA VAL A 148 20.69 10.39 6.51
C VAL A 148 21.56 10.57 7.75
N ARG A 149 21.59 11.81 8.28
CA ARG A 149 22.39 12.20 9.47
C ARG A 149 21.57 12.05 10.75
N THR A 150 22.25 11.88 11.88
CA THR A 150 21.58 11.80 13.20
C THR A 150 20.82 13.09 13.52
N SER A 151 21.39 14.26 13.20
CA SER A 151 20.75 15.55 13.39
C SER A 151 19.42 15.70 12.61
N GLU A 152 19.31 15.07 11.42
CA GLU A 152 18.08 15.04 10.66
C GLU A 152 17.01 14.16 11.31
N ARG A 153 17.41 13.04 11.93
CA ARG A 153 16.50 12.17 12.69
C ARG A 153 15.96 12.87 13.93
N GLU A 154 16.83 13.58 14.65
CA GLU A 154 16.44 14.40 15.81
C GLU A 154 15.47 15.50 15.39
N ARG A 155 15.78 16.18 14.30
CA ARG A 155 14.88 17.23 13.76
C ARG A 155 13.54 16.66 13.28
N ALA A 156 13.53 15.52 12.62
CA ALA A 156 12.32 14.83 12.21
C ALA A 156 11.45 14.45 13.43
N LYS A 157 12.08 13.96 14.52
CA LYS A 157 11.38 13.65 15.76
C LYS A 157 10.81 14.91 16.44
N GLN A 158 11.53 16.04 16.40
CA GLN A 158 11.02 17.31 16.93
C GLN A 158 9.79 17.81 16.14
N LEU A 159 9.78 17.62 14.81
CA LEU A 159 8.71 18.07 13.95
C LEU A 159 7.45 17.19 14.08
N PHE A 160 7.63 15.88 14.14
CA PHE A 160 6.52 14.92 14.01
C PHE A 160 6.22 14.12 15.28
N GLY A 161 7.05 14.22 16.32
CA GLY A 161 6.86 13.45 17.55
C GLY A 161 7.38 12.03 17.46
N THR A 162 6.76 11.16 18.22
CA THR A 162 6.98 9.71 18.16
C THR A 162 5.84 9.03 17.39
N GLU A 163 5.99 7.75 17.05
CA GLU A 163 4.89 6.98 16.44
C GLU A 163 3.69 6.82 17.38
N GLU A 164 3.95 6.76 18.69
CA GLU A 164 2.93 6.62 19.74
C GLU A 164 2.24 7.96 20.08
N ASP A 165 2.99 9.09 19.94
CA ASP A 165 2.51 10.44 20.23
C ASP A 165 2.91 11.39 19.08
N PRO A 166 2.19 11.34 17.94
CA PRO A 166 2.45 12.20 16.79
C PRO A 166 1.96 13.62 17.04
N THR A 167 2.70 14.62 16.56
CA THR A 167 2.31 16.02 16.63
C THR A 167 1.07 16.31 15.76
N GLU A 168 0.40 17.45 16.00
CA GLU A 168 -0.72 17.92 15.17
C GLU A 168 -0.33 18.03 13.69
N LEU A 169 0.91 18.44 13.39
CA LEU A 169 1.44 18.50 12.04
C LEU A 169 1.49 17.10 11.41
N ALA A 170 1.97 16.09 12.14
CA ALA A 170 2.02 14.72 11.67
C ALA A 170 0.61 14.18 11.39
N LEU A 171 -0.34 14.40 12.30
CA LEU A 171 -1.74 13.98 12.13
C LEU A 171 -2.39 14.63 10.90
N LYS A 172 -2.16 15.94 10.69
CA LYS A 172 -2.64 16.67 9.52
C LYS A 172 -2.09 16.08 8.22
N ILE A 173 -0.80 15.75 8.18
CA ILE A 173 -0.18 15.15 7.00
C ILE A 173 -0.76 13.74 6.75
N MET A 174 -0.88 12.89 7.78
CA MET A 174 -1.46 11.55 7.65
C MET A 174 -2.90 11.57 7.14
N GLY A 175 -3.67 12.61 7.45
CA GLY A 175 -5.04 12.82 6.95
C GLY A 175 -5.11 13.20 5.48
N ASN A 176 -4.03 13.71 4.89
CA ASN A 176 -3.98 14.18 3.51
C ASN A 176 -3.40 13.11 2.58
N LYS A 177 -4.18 12.07 2.29
CA LYS A 177 -3.84 11.09 1.25
C LYS A 177 -4.29 11.61 -0.11
N SER A 178 -3.51 11.28 -1.16
CA SER A 178 -3.96 11.51 -2.54
C SER A 178 -5.30 10.78 -2.75
N LYS A 179 -6.23 11.40 -3.49
CA LYS A 179 -7.47 10.72 -3.88
C LYS A 179 -7.09 9.50 -4.69
N GLY A 180 -7.21 8.32 -4.08
CA GLY A 180 -6.72 7.08 -4.61
C GLY A 180 -7.23 6.81 -6.02
N PHE A 181 -6.31 6.43 -6.89
CA PHE A 181 -6.65 5.74 -8.13
C PHE A 181 -7.37 4.45 -7.73
N VAL A 182 -8.64 4.33 -8.09
CA VAL A 182 -9.38 3.08 -7.95
C VAL A 182 -8.65 2.07 -8.82
N VAL A 183 -7.94 1.13 -8.19
CA VAL A 183 -7.34 0.01 -8.90
C VAL A 183 -8.50 -0.71 -9.60
N PRO A 184 -8.51 -0.83 -10.94
CA PRO A 184 -9.43 -1.75 -11.57
C PRO A 184 -9.13 -3.12 -10.97
N SER A 185 -10.04 -3.66 -10.16
CA SER A 185 -9.93 -5.00 -9.64
C SER A 185 -9.94 -5.96 -10.84
N PHE A 186 -8.75 -6.40 -11.25
CA PHE A 186 -8.65 -7.56 -12.11
C PHE A 186 -9.12 -8.74 -11.27
N ALA A 187 -10.35 -9.13 -11.49
CA ALA A 187 -11.03 -10.22 -10.84
C ALA A 187 -10.19 -11.50 -10.98
N SER A 188 -9.61 -11.95 -9.86
CA SER A 188 -9.51 -13.38 -9.64
C SER A 188 -10.93 -13.92 -9.62
N ASN A 189 -11.24 -14.87 -10.48
CA ASN A 189 -12.53 -15.56 -10.53
C ASN A 189 -12.92 -16.03 -9.12
N GLY A 190 -14.05 -15.53 -8.62
CA GLY A 190 -14.75 -16.05 -7.46
C GLY A 190 -14.48 -15.27 -6.17
N GLU A 191 -15.07 -14.08 -6.08
CA GLU A 191 -15.80 -13.57 -4.93
C GLU A 191 -16.18 -12.11 -5.23
N LYS A 192 -17.48 -11.85 -5.33
CA LYS A 192 -18.01 -10.50 -5.44
C LYS A 192 -17.75 -9.80 -4.11
N THR A 193 -16.68 -8.99 -4.04
CA THR A 193 -16.54 -8.01 -2.96
C THR A 193 -17.60 -6.95 -3.15
N SER A 194 -18.68 -7.09 -2.38
CA SER A 194 -19.67 -6.04 -2.14
C SER A 194 -18.93 -4.75 -1.77
N GLN A 195 -19.28 -3.66 -2.42
CA GLN A 195 -18.94 -2.32 -1.99
C GLN A 195 -19.36 -2.21 -0.52
N GLN A 196 -18.41 -2.13 0.39
CA GLN A 196 -18.70 -1.90 1.80
C GLN A 196 -19.32 -0.51 1.92
N ARG A 197 -20.65 -0.48 2.03
CA ARG A 197 -21.42 0.70 2.37
C ARG A 197 -20.94 1.17 3.74
N ILE A 198 -20.54 2.43 3.86
CA ILE A 198 -20.21 3.03 5.16
C ILE A 198 -21.52 3.17 5.93
N TRP A 199 -21.68 2.34 6.95
CA TRP A 199 -22.85 2.32 7.82
C TRP A 199 -22.85 3.55 8.73
N THR A 200 -24.01 4.20 8.85
CA THR A 200 -24.21 5.20 9.91
C THR A 200 -24.24 4.53 11.28
N ASP A 201 -23.93 5.27 12.32
CA ASP A 201 -23.93 4.70 13.68
C ASP A 201 -25.33 4.25 14.13
N GLU A 202 -26.37 4.88 13.61
CA GLU A 202 -27.77 4.48 13.81
C GLU A 202 -28.08 3.15 13.13
N GLU A 203 -27.65 2.97 11.88
CA GLU A 203 -27.83 1.71 11.15
C GLU A 203 -27.11 0.55 11.86
N LYS A 204 -25.90 0.78 12.38
CA LYS A 204 -25.15 -0.22 13.17
C LYS A 204 -25.89 -0.63 14.45
N ARG A 205 -26.47 0.36 15.16
CA ARG A 205 -27.24 0.11 16.40
C ARG A 205 -28.49 -0.71 16.12
N LYS A 206 -29.25 -0.36 15.07
CA LYS A 206 -30.46 -1.09 14.67
C LYS A 206 -30.17 -2.51 14.26
N MET A 207 -29.10 -2.76 13.50
CA MET A 207 -28.68 -4.11 13.13
C MET A 207 -28.22 -4.93 14.32
N LYS A 208 -27.45 -4.35 15.23
CA LYS A 208 -27.01 -5.04 16.45
C LYS A 208 -28.20 -5.47 17.31
N LYS A 209 -29.17 -4.56 17.49
CA LYS A 209 -30.41 -4.87 18.21
C LYS A 209 -31.22 -5.97 17.51
N ALA A 210 -31.33 -5.95 16.17
CA ALA A 210 -32.00 -6.98 15.42
C ALA A 210 -31.34 -8.37 15.57
N ILE A 211 -30.03 -8.44 15.71
CA ILE A 211 -29.29 -9.68 15.97
C ILE A 211 -29.51 -10.15 17.41
N GLU A 212 -29.53 -9.24 18.39
CA GLU A 212 -29.79 -9.55 19.81
C GLU A 212 -31.23 -10.04 20.04
N ASP A 213 -32.20 -9.50 19.29
CA ASP A 213 -33.63 -9.87 19.40
C ASP A 213 -34.00 -11.09 18.52
N ALA A 214 -33.07 -11.61 17.72
CA ALA A 214 -33.33 -12.77 16.86
C ALA A 214 -33.55 -14.04 17.66
N ARG A 215 -34.64 -14.76 17.34
CA ARG A 215 -35.10 -15.97 18.10
C ARG A 215 -34.53 -17.28 17.56
N SER A 216 -33.88 -17.28 16.41
CA SER A 216 -33.32 -18.47 15.78
C SER A 216 -31.87 -18.23 15.31
N ILE A 217 -31.03 -19.28 15.40
CA ILE A 217 -29.65 -19.28 14.90
C ILE A 217 -29.65 -19.05 13.36
N ASP A 218 -30.64 -19.58 12.65
CA ASP A 218 -30.77 -19.38 11.20
C ASP A 218 -31.08 -17.92 10.83
N ASP A 219 -31.84 -17.22 11.66
CA ASP A 219 -32.16 -15.80 11.46
C ASP A 219 -30.94 -14.92 11.76
N ILE A 220 -30.16 -15.25 12.79
CA ILE A 220 -28.88 -14.58 13.09
C ILE A 220 -27.93 -14.73 11.90
N GLY A 221 -27.77 -15.94 11.36
CA GLY A 221 -26.89 -16.18 10.21
C GLY A 221 -27.32 -15.43 8.94
N LYS A 222 -28.63 -15.23 8.72
CA LYS A 222 -29.14 -14.42 7.61
C LYS A 222 -28.84 -12.93 7.82
N LEU A 223 -29.06 -12.42 9.03
CA LEU A 223 -28.78 -11.02 9.36
C LEU A 223 -27.28 -10.69 9.29
N GLU A 224 -26.42 -11.57 9.79
CA GLU A 224 -24.98 -11.41 9.67
C GLU A 224 -24.50 -11.43 8.19
N LYS A 225 -25.11 -12.29 7.37
CA LYS A 225 -24.82 -12.34 5.95
C LYS A 225 -25.29 -11.06 5.24
N ASP A 226 -26.52 -10.59 5.49
CA ASP A 226 -27.03 -9.34 4.92
C ASP A 226 -26.16 -8.15 5.37
N PHE A 227 -25.71 -8.13 6.62
CA PHE A 227 -24.79 -7.12 7.14
C PHE A 227 -23.45 -7.15 6.43
N SER A 228 -22.88 -8.34 6.21
CA SER A 228 -21.60 -8.49 5.50
C SER A 228 -21.72 -8.11 4.01
N GLU A 229 -22.90 -8.29 3.40
CA GLU A 229 -23.22 -7.91 2.02
C GLU A 229 -23.63 -6.42 1.88
N GLY A 230 -23.66 -5.66 2.97
CA GLY A 230 -24.02 -4.24 2.95
C GLY A 230 -25.52 -3.97 2.76
N ARG A 231 -26.39 -4.94 3.08
CA ARG A 231 -27.85 -4.83 2.98
C ARG A 231 -28.48 -4.69 4.36
N ILE A 232 -29.51 -3.86 4.46
CA ILE A 232 -30.36 -3.79 5.66
C ILE A 232 -31.76 -4.26 5.26
N PRO A 233 -32.31 -5.30 5.87
CA PRO A 233 -33.69 -5.67 5.68
C PRO A 233 -34.63 -4.52 6.07
N ALA A 234 -35.69 -4.27 5.27
CA ALA A 234 -36.60 -3.15 5.48
C ALA A 234 -37.24 -3.12 6.89
N TRP A 235 -37.48 -4.28 7.49
CA TRP A 235 -38.04 -4.39 8.83
C TRP A 235 -37.05 -3.95 9.94
N VAL A 236 -35.72 -4.04 9.72
CA VAL A 236 -34.69 -3.54 10.64
C VAL A 236 -34.66 -2.01 10.62
N LEU A 237 -34.87 -1.39 9.48
CA LEU A 237 -34.96 0.07 9.35
C LEU A 237 -36.22 0.64 10.06
N ALA A 238 -37.27 -0.16 10.17
CA ALA A 238 -38.53 0.20 10.81
C ALA A 238 -38.50 0.05 12.36
N LEU A 239 -37.41 -0.43 12.95
CA LEU A 239 -37.26 -0.49 14.40
C LEU A 239 -37.12 0.93 14.96
N GLU A 240 -38.02 1.31 15.88
CA GLU A 240 -37.99 2.60 16.57
C GLU A 240 -36.81 2.65 17.57
N ASP A 241 -36.16 3.80 17.66
CA ASP A 241 -35.07 4.02 18.62
C ASP A 241 -35.63 4.04 20.07
N PRO A 242 -35.02 3.34 21.02
CA PRO A 242 -35.49 3.27 22.41
C PRO A 242 -35.13 4.52 23.24
N MET A 243 -34.82 5.64 22.65
CA MET A 243 -34.40 6.86 23.37
C MET A 243 -35.45 7.99 23.38
N GLU A 244 -36.75 7.67 23.15
CA GLU A 244 -37.84 8.60 23.46
C GLU A 244 -38.82 7.97 24.48
N MET A 245 -38.37 7.83 25.72
CA MET A 245 -39.21 7.87 26.91
C MET A 245 -38.40 8.32 28.10
#